data_7eb8680ac3f069e002d11f3d60b51642
#
_entry.id   7eb8680ac3f069e002d11f3d60b51642
#
_cell.length_a   1.000
_cell.length_b   1.000
_cell.length_c   1.000
_cell.angle_alpha   90.00
_cell.angle_beta   90.00
_cell.angle_gamma   90.00
#
_symmetry.space_group_name_H-M   'P 1'
#
loop_
_entity.id
_entity.type
_entity.pdbx_description
1 polymer ?
#
loop_
_entity_poly.entity_id
_entity_poly.type
_entity_poly.pdbx_seq_one_letter_code
_entity_poly.pdbx_strand_id
1 'polypeptide(L)'
;MEQSMELSEPTTSTTCTQQHMLNDKWVLYHHLPSNKDWTLSGYTVLMDNIDSVEKTIALNENTPEKMIKYSMMFLMRDGITPMWEDPRNRSGGCFSYKVINKFVEQVWKQMFYLACGESLGLNDSYNTSINGITISPKKNFCIIKIWLRDNKHQDPNMIHNIEHLTKNGVMFKIHGDS
;
A
#
# COMPACT_ATOMS: atom_id res chain seq x y z
N MET A 1 30.85 -46.72 -43.66
CA MET A 1 31.00 -45.31 -43.36
C MET A 1 29.68 -44.85 -42.77
N GLU A 2 29.57 -44.90 -41.43
CA GLU A 2 28.43 -44.37 -40.68
C GLU A 2 28.74 -42.95 -40.25
N GLN A 3 27.93 -42.00 -40.70
CA GLN A 3 27.97 -40.62 -40.21
C GLN A 3 27.05 -40.50 -39.03
N SER A 4 27.63 -40.31 -37.84
CA SER A 4 26.92 -39.95 -36.64
C SER A 4 26.45 -38.51 -36.74
N MET A 5 25.14 -38.27 -36.73
CA MET A 5 24.54 -36.93 -36.54
C MET A 5 24.53 -36.60 -35.06
N GLU A 6 25.36 -35.66 -34.62
CA GLU A 6 25.25 -35.01 -33.33
C GLU A 6 24.05 -34.06 -33.29
N LEU A 7 23.06 -34.40 -32.46
CA LEU A 7 21.95 -33.54 -32.12
C LEU A 7 22.47 -32.52 -31.09
N SER A 8 22.63 -31.28 -31.51
CA SER A 8 22.87 -30.16 -30.60
C SER A 8 21.59 -29.83 -29.81
N GLU A 9 21.63 -30.03 -28.51
CA GLU A 9 20.58 -29.59 -27.59
C GLU A 9 20.43 -28.08 -27.60
N PRO A 10 19.18 -27.54 -27.56
CA PRO A 10 18.96 -26.11 -27.46
C PRO A 10 19.32 -25.62 -26.05
N THR A 11 20.33 -24.81 -25.93
CA THR A 11 20.67 -24.05 -24.72
C THR A 11 19.53 -23.10 -24.39
N THR A 12 18.67 -23.50 -23.46
CA THR A 12 17.68 -22.62 -22.84
C THR A 12 18.44 -21.59 -21.98
N SER A 13 18.66 -20.40 -22.51
CA SER A 13 19.12 -19.25 -21.74
C SER A 13 18.01 -18.85 -20.79
N THR A 14 18.08 -19.30 -19.54
CA THR A 14 17.30 -18.77 -18.44
C THR A 14 17.76 -17.34 -18.20
N THR A 15 17.09 -16.38 -18.78
CA THR A 15 17.22 -14.96 -18.42
C THR A 15 16.77 -14.82 -16.97
N CYS A 16 17.72 -14.83 -16.05
CA CYS A 16 17.50 -14.47 -14.67
C CYS A 16 17.17 -12.98 -14.66
N THR A 17 15.87 -12.64 -14.67
CA THR A 17 15.41 -11.27 -14.53
C THR A 17 15.78 -10.83 -13.11
N GLN A 18 16.78 -9.97 -13.00
CA GLN A 18 17.22 -9.39 -11.72
C GLN A 18 16.03 -8.62 -11.14
N GLN A 19 15.50 -9.05 -9.99
CA GLN A 19 14.45 -8.34 -9.26
C GLN A 19 15.07 -7.20 -8.45
N HIS A 20 14.40 -6.05 -8.45
CA HIS A 20 14.77 -4.89 -7.65
C HIS A 20 14.03 -4.95 -6.31
N MET A 21 14.74 -5.38 -5.27
CA MET A 21 14.14 -5.55 -3.94
C MET A 21 13.77 -4.21 -3.31
N LEU A 22 12.65 -4.17 -2.60
CA LEU A 22 12.25 -3.05 -1.76
C LEU A 22 13.04 -3.08 -0.44
N ASN A 23 13.06 -1.95 0.28
CA ASN A 23 13.65 -1.87 1.61
C ASN A 23 12.86 -2.67 2.65
N ASP A 24 11.54 -2.79 2.45
CA ASP A 24 10.65 -3.52 3.34
C ASP A 24 9.65 -4.34 2.52
N LYS A 25 8.96 -5.26 3.18
CA LYS A 25 7.89 -6.06 2.58
C LYS A 25 6.55 -5.46 2.94
N TRP A 26 5.59 -5.64 2.05
CA TRP A 26 4.23 -5.13 2.20
C TRP A 26 3.21 -6.23 1.98
N VAL A 27 2.03 -6.04 2.58
CA VAL A 27 0.86 -6.91 2.43
C VAL A 27 -0.33 -6.04 2.06
N LEU A 28 -1.07 -6.44 1.02
CA LEU A 28 -2.32 -5.80 0.64
C LEU A 28 -3.50 -6.62 1.14
N TYR A 29 -4.30 -6.00 2.00
CA TYR A 29 -5.55 -6.56 2.53
C TYR A 29 -6.74 -5.89 1.88
N HIS A 30 -7.84 -6.61 1.88
CA HIS A 30 -9.16 -6.17 1.45
C HIS A 30 -10.19 -6.44 2.54
N HIS A 31 -11.14 -5.52 2.70
CA HIS A 31 -12.28 -5.68 3.57
C HIS A 31 -13.54 -5.19 2.83
N LEU A 32 -14.60 -6.00 2.82
CA LEU A 32 -15.85 -5.60 2.18
C LEU A 32 -16.55 -4.53 3.03
N PRO A 33 -17.02 -3.41 2.44
CA PRO A 33 -17.74 -2.37 3.18
C PRO A 33 -19.01 -2.85 3.89
N SER A 34 -19.61 -3.95 3.39
CA SER A 34 -20.79 -4.57 3.99
C SER A 34 -20.47 -5.56 5.12
N ASN A 35 -19.21 -5.99 5.24
CA ASN A 35 -18.79 -6.87 6.31
C ASN A 35 -18.70 -6.10 7.63
N LYS A 36 -19.30 -6.63 8.69
CA LYS A 36 -19.26 -6.03 10.03
C LYS A 36 -18.23 -6.67 10.95
N ASP A 37 -17.53 -7.70 10.47
CA ASP A 37 -16.44 -8.32 11.20
C ASP A 37 -15.14 -7.50 11.04
N TRP A 38 -14.78 -6.77 12.08
CA TRP A 38 -13.55 -5.98 12.15
C TRP A 38 -12.42 -6.71 12.89
N THR A 39 -12.58 -7.99 13.16
CA THR A 39 -11.47 -8.85 13.60
C THR A 39 -10.60 -9.25 12.41
N LEU A 40 -9.43 -9.81 12.65
CA LEU A 40 -8.51 -10.20 11.55
C LEU A 40 -9.16 -11.16 10.54
N SER A 41 -10.12 -11.98 10.98
CA SER A 41 -10.89 -12.90 10.10
C SER A 41 -11.78 -12.17 9.07
N GLY A 42 -12.14 -10.92 9.32
CA GLY A 42 -12.92 -10.10 8.38
C GLY A 42 -12.11 -9.54 7.20
N TYR A 43 -10.79 -9.65 7.26
CA TYR A 43 -9.88 -9.18 6.22
C TYR A 43 -9.41 -10.32 5.32
N THR A 44 -9.37 -10.07 4.03
CA THR A 44 -8.81 -11.00 3.03
C THR A 44 -7.43 -10.49 2.59
N VAL A 45 -6.43 -11.32 2.63
CA VAL A 45 -5.12 -11.02 2.01
C VAL A 45 -5.27 -11.14 0.50
N LEU A 46 -5.09 -10.05 -0.22
CA LEU A 46 -5.08 -10.05 -1.68
C LEU A 46 -3.70 -10.42 -2.22
N MET A 47 -2.66 -9.90 -1.61
CA MET A 47 -1.27 -10.24 -1.90
C MET A 47 -0.42 -10.03 -0.67
N ASP A 48 0.35 -11.01 -0.32
CA ASP A 48 1.43 -10.97 0.65
C ASP A 48 2.79 -10.88 -0.07
N ASN A 49 3.84 -10.67 0.71
CA ASN A 49 5.21 -10.70 0.20
C ASN A 49 5.45 -9.79 -1.02
N ILE A 50 4.89 -8.55 -0.97
CA ILE A 50 5.21 -7.48 -1.93
C ILE A 50 6.58 -6.93 -1.52
N ASP A 51 7.64 -7.48 -2.10
CA ASP A 51 9.04 -7.27 -1.69
C ASP A 51 9.93 -6.74 -2.81
N SER A 52 9.38 -6.54 -4.03
CA SER A 52 10.13 -6.02 -5.17
C SER A 52 9.36 -4.97 -5.95
N VAL A 53 10.10 -4.15 -6.68
CA VAL A 53 9.54 -3.12 -7.56
C VAL A 53 8.61 -3.74 -8.60
N GLU A 54 9.00 -4.88 -9.18
CA GLU A 54 8.22 -5.58 -10.19
C GLU A 54 6.87 -6.07 -9.65
N LYS A 55 6.86 -6.64 -8.45
CA LYS A 55 5.60 -7.04 -7.78
C LYS A 55 4.73 -5.84 -7.47
N THR A 56 5.33 -4.74 -7.00
CA THR A 56 4.62 -3.49 -6.71
C THR A 56 3.94 -2.94 -7.95
N ILE A 57 4.65 -2.86 -9.08
CA ILE A 57 4.12 -2.39 -10.35
C ILE A 57 3.02 -3.32 -10.85
N ALA A 58 3.30 -4.63 -10.90
CA ALA A 58 2.34 -5.61 -11.41
C ALA A 58 1.02 -5.57 -10.62
N LEU A 59 1.08 -5.51 -9.29
CA LEU A 59 -0.10 -5.43 -8.44
C LEU A 59 -0.86 -4.12 -8.64
N ASN A 60 -0.16 -2.99 -8.57
CA ASN A 60 -0.78 -1.67 -8.63
C ASN A 60 -1.44 -1.39 -9.99
N GLU A 61 -0.77 -1.76 -11.09
CA GLU A 61 -1.32 -1.58 -12.44
C GLU A 61 -2.51 -2.50 -12.74
N ASN A 62 -2.51 -3.73 -12.20
CA ASN A 62 -3.59 -4.69 -12.40
C ASN A 62 -4.73 -4.56 -11.36
N THR A 63 -4.62 -3.67 -10.38
CA THR A 63 -5.74 -3.42 -9.44
C THR A 63 -6.87 -2.65 -10.16
N PRO A 64 -8.08 -3.24 -10.30
CA PRO A 64 -9.15 -2.61 -11.04
C PRO A 64 -9.63 -1.31 -10.38
N GLU A 65 -9.93 -0.28 -11.17
CA GLU A 65 -10.49 0.99 -10.70
C GLU A 65 -11.71 0.80 -9.79
N LYS A 66 -12.60 -0.15 -10.14
CA LYS A 66 -13.78 -0.47 -9.34
C LYS A 66 -13.43 -0.97 -7.94
N MET A 67 -12.35 -1.74 -7.82
CA MET A 67 -11.89 -2.20 -6.51
C MET A 67 -11.40 -1.02 -5.67
N ILE A 68 -10.63 -0.10 -6.26
CA ILE A 68 -10.14 1.10 -5.58
C ILE A 68 -11.30 1.99 -5.10
N LYS A 69 -12.32 2.17 -5.93
CA LYS A 69 -13.44 3.09 -5.64
C LYS A 69 -14.50 2.53 -4.69
N TYR A 70 -14.66 1.21 -4.63
CA TYR A 70 -15.81 0.60 -3.94
C TYR A 70 -15.44 -0.43 -2.89
N SER A 71 -14.16 -0.71 -2.69
CA SER A 71 -13.68 -1.61 -1.64
C SER A 71 -12.84 -0.88 -0.61
N MET A 72 -12.73 -1.46 0.56
CA MET A 72 -11.74 -1.01 1.54
C MET A 72 -10.46 -1.81 1.32
N MET A 73 -9.35 -1.11 1.11
CA MET A 73 -8.04 -1.74 0.95
C MET A 73 -7.04 -1.16 1.96
N PHE A 74 -6.11 -2.00 2.37
CA PHE A 74 -5.12 -1.69 3.40
C PHE A 74 -3.78 -2.23 2.92
N LEU A 75 -2.87 -1.34 2.53
CA LEU A 75 -1.48 -1.68 2.25
C LEU A 75 -0.69 -1.45 3.53
N MET A 76 -0.23 -2.52 4.17
CA MET A 76 0.47 -2.46 5.44
C MET A 76 1.88 -3.06 5.30
N ARG A 77 2.84 -2.56 6.08
CA ARG A 77 4.14 -3.25 6.21
C ARG A 77 3.95 -4.67 6.71
N ASP A 78 4.78 -5.59 6.24
CA ASP A 78 4.73 -6.99 6.64
C ASP A 78 4.76 -7.14 8.17
N GLY A 79 3.92 -8.06 8.64
CA GLY A 79 3.73 -8.34 10.04
C GLY A 79 2.92 -7.28 10.81
N ILE A 80 2.37 -6.22 10.18
CA ILE A 80 1.44 -5.27 10.80
C ILE A 80 0.02 -5.59 10.31
N THR A 81 -0.88 -5.85 11.25
CA THR A 81 -2.29 -6.09 10.90
C THR A 81 -3.00 -4.80 10.55
N PRO A 82 -4.02 -4.82 9.66
CA PRO A 82 -4.74 -3.62 9.23
C PRO A 82 -5.76 -3.14 10.28
N MET A 83 -5.36 -3.14 11.54
CA MET A 83 -6.21 -2.79 12.68
C MET A 83 -5.47 -1.82 13.59
N TRP A 84 -6.20 -0.88 14.20
CA TRP A 84 -5.59 0.09 15.12
C TRP A 84 -5.12 -0.56 16.44
N GLU A 85 -5.68 -1.71 16.80
CA GLU A 85 -5.34 -2.50 17.99
C GLU A 85 -3.97 -3.21 17.86
N ASP A 86 -3.43 -3.33 16.66
CA ASP A 86 -2.08 -3.89 16.46
C ASP A 86 -1.08 -3.15 17.36
N PRO A 87 -0.21 -3.87 18.09
CA PRO A 87 0.78 -3.24 18.98
C PRO A 87 1.64 -2.16 18.31
N ARG A 88 1.84 -2.27 16.99
CA ARG A 88 2.62 -1.30 16.20
C ARG A 88 1.81 -0.11 15.70
N ASN A 89 0.47 -0.18 15.75
CA ASN A 89 -0.44 0.89 15.35
C ASN A 89 -0.99 1.66 16.54
N ARG A 90 -1.30 1.00 17.66
CA ARG A 90 -2.09 1.59 18.75
C ARG A 90 -1.48 2.81 19.44
N SER A 91 -0.14 2.95 19.39
CA SER A 91 0.55 4.13 19.94
C SER A 91 0.70 5.26 18.94
N GLY A 92 0.21 5.07 17.72
CA GLY A 92 0.28 6.01 16.63
C GLY A 92 -1.05 6.68 16.32
N GLY A 93 -1.21 7.02 15.07
CA GLY A 93 -2.40 7.67 14.56
C GLY A 93 -2.42 7.70 13.04
N CYS A 94 -3.29 8.50 12.48
CA CYS A 94 -3.36 8.62 11.04
C CYS A 94 -3.70 10.04 10.58
N PHE A 95 -3.15 10.42 9.43
CA PHE A 95 -3.71 11.48 8.60
C PHE A 95 -4.90 10.95 7.81
N SER A 96 -5.95 11.75 7.66
CA SER A 96 -7.13 11.40 6.88
C SER A 96 -7.37 12.43 5.78
N TYR A 97 -7.41 11.97 4.53
CA TYR A 97 -7.59 12.79 3.35
C TYR A 97 -8.91 12.43 2.67
N LYS A 98 -9.66 13.44 2.27
CA LYS A 98 -10.85 13.28 1.43
C LYS A 98 -10.46 13.44 -0.03
N VAL A 99 -10.70 12.41 -0.84
CA VAL A 99 -10.43 12.40 -2.28
C VAL A 99 -11.71 12.12 -3.04
N ILE A 100 -12.12 13.00 -3.96
CA ILE A 100 -13.33 12.80 -4.76
C ILE A 100 -13.13 11.63 -5.73
N ASN A 101 -14.20 10.89 -6.02
CA ASN A 101 -14.14 9.63 -6.78
C ASN A 101 -13.45 9.74 -8.15
N LYS A 102 -13.49 10.93 -8.76
CA LYS A 102 -12.84 11.19 -10.06
C LYS A 102 -11.32 10.96 -10.02
N PHE A 103 -10.66 11.26 -8.88
CA PHE A 103 -9.20 11.23 -8.76
C PHE A 103 -8.69 10.12 -7.85
N VAL A 104 -9.59 9.32 -7.27
CA VAL A 104 -9.24 8.31 -6.26
C VAL A 104 -8.25 7.27 -6.78
N GLU A 105 -8.43 6.79 -8.01
CA GLU A 105 -7.53 5.81 -8.59
C GLU A 105 -6.11 6.36 -8.75
N GLN A 106 -5.99 7.56 -9.33
CA GLN A 106 -4.70 8.22 -9.52
C GLN A 106 -3.98 8.44 -8.19
N VAL A 107 -4.69 9.00 -7.20
CA VAL A 107 -4.12 9.28 -5.88
C VAL A 107 -3.70 7.98 -5.17
N TRP A 108 -4.56 6.95 -5.18
CA TRP A 108 -4.25 5.67 -4.55
C TRP A 108 -3.01 5.01 -5.17
N LYS A 109 -2.97 4.92 -6.50
CA LYS A 109 -1.85 4.30 -7.23
C LYS A 109 -0.54 5.04 -6.95
N GLN A 110 -0.56 6.36 -6.93
CA GLN A 110 0.63 7.17 -6.63
C GLN A 110 1.08 6.96 -5.17
N MET A 111 0.15 6.98 -4.21
CA MET A 111 0.48 6.74 -2.80
C MET A 111 1.03 5.32 -2.58
N PHE A 112 0.50 4.33 -3.29
CA PHE A 112 0.98 2.96 -3.23
C PHE A 112 2.47 2.87 -3.63
N TYR A 113 2.84 3.47 -4.76
CA TYR A 113 4.24 3.53 -5.19
C TYR A 113 5.14 4.26 -4.21
N LEU A 114 4.69 5.43 -3.74
CA LEU A 114 5.46 6.23 -2.78
C LEU A 114 5.63 5.52 -1.43
N ALA A 115 4.63 4.77 -0.96
CA ALA A 115 4.73 3.99 0.27
C ALA A 115 5.74 2.85 0.13
N CYS A 116 5.59 2.02 -0.91
CA CYS A 116 6.51 0.91 -1.16
C CYS A 116 7.94 1.38 -1.45
N GLY A 117 8.10 2.55 -2.10
CA GLY A 117 9.37 3.15 -2.43
C GLY A 117 9.99 4.01 -1.32
N GLU A 118 9.44 3.99 -0.09
CA GLU A 118 9.95 4.78 1.06
C GLU A 118 10.11 6.28 0.75
N SER A 119 9.17 6.84 -0.01
CA SER A 119 9.20 8.24 -0.45
C SER A 119 7.88 8.99 -0.23
N LEU A 120 6.95 8.40 0.52
CA LEU A 120 5.67 9.05 0.86
C LEU A 120 5.86 10.18 1.88
N GLY A 121 6.79 10.04 2.82
CA GLY A 121 7.28 11.10 3.68
C GLY A 121 8.45 11.85 3.04
N LEU A 122 8.61 13.13 3.34
CA LEU A 122 9.69 13.97 2.79
C LEU A 122 11.07 13.69 3.39
N ASN A 123 11.16 12.84 4.41
CA ASN A 123 12.43 12.39 5.00
C ASN A 123 12.30 10.98 5.56
N ASP A 124 13.45 10.36 5.88
CA ASP A 124 13.53 8.99 6.37
C ASP A 124 12.78 8.78 7.69
N SER A 125 12.75 9.77 8.58
CA SER A 125 12.03 9.68 9.86
C SER A 125 10.53 9.50 9.64
N TYR A 126 9.94 10.25 8.70
CA TYR A 126 8.53 10.07 8.31
C TYR A 126 8.32 8.73 7.60
N ASN A 127 9.15 8.39 6.62
CA ASN A 127 8.99 7.13 5.88
C ASN A 127 9.07 5.91 6.78
N THR A 128 10.00 5.87 7.72
CA THR A 128 10.12 4.77 8.69
C THR A 128 8.99 4.75 9.71
N SER A 129 8.29 5.88 9.94
CA SER A 129 7.13 5.93 10.82
C SER A 129 5.83 5.47 10.14
N ILE A 130 5.76 5.44 8.82
CA ILE A 130 4.58 5.00 8.06
C ILE A 130 4.45 3.49 8.16
N ASN A 131 3.37 3.02 8.79
CA ASN A 131 3.01 1.60 8.89
C ASN A 131 2.18 1.12 7.72
N GLY A 132 1.46 2.02 7.05
CA GLY A 132 0.63 1.67 5.93
C GLY A 132 -0.24 2.80 5.42
N ILE A 133 -0.97 2.50 4.36
CA ILE A 133 -2.01 3.38 3.79
C ILE A 133 -3.30 2.60 3.62
N THR A 134 -4.42 3.28 3.79
CA THR A 134 -5.74 2.65 3.63
C THR A 134 -6.68 3.51 2.83
N ILE A 135 -7.64 2.89 2.17
CA ILE A 135 -8.71 3.57 1.44
C ILE A 135 -10.06 3.03 1.89
N SER A 136 -11.00 3.93 2.15
CA SER A 136 -12.37 3.60 2.54
C SER A 136 -13.37 4.38 1.69
N PRO A 137 -14.23 3.70 0.91
CA PRO A 137 -15.21 4.35 0.05
C PRO A 137 -16.32 5.00 0.86
N LYS A 138 -16.81 6.12 0.34
CA LYS A 138 -18.02 6.84 0.74
C LYS A 138 -18.88 7.05 -0.51
N LYS A 139 -20.06 7.69 -0.36
CA LYS A 139 -20.99 7.86 -1.49
C LYS A 139 -20.36 8.57 -2.71
N ASN A 140 -19.65 9.70 -2.49
CA ASN A 140 -19.14 10.55 -3.58
C ASN A 140 -17.62 10.79 -3.50
N PHE A 141 -16.95 10.17 -2.54
CA PHE A 141 -15.52 10.33 -2.29
C PHE A 141 -14.98 9.08 -1.57
N CYS A 142 -13.68 8.98 -1.47
CA CYS A 142 -13.03 8.04 -0.56
C CYS A 142 -12.27 8.79 0.53
N ILE A 143 -12.12 8.17 1.68
CA ILE A 143 -11.15 8.58 2.69
C ILE A 143 -9.90 7.72 2.53
N ILE A 144 -8.78 8.39 2.26
CA ILE A 144 -7.47 7.75 2.26
C ILE A 144 -6.76 8.13 3.55
N LYS A 145 -6.16 7.15 4.23
CA LYS A 145 -5.42 7.39 5.45
C LYS A 145 -3.97 6.95 5.30
N ILE A 146 -3.07 7.69 5.94
CA ILE A 146 -1.68 7.31 6.15
C ILE A 146 -1.55 6.96 7.62
N TRP A 147 -1.20 5.73 7.93
CA TRP A 147 -1.06 5.22 9.29
C TRP A 147 0.39 5.37 9.75
N LEU A 148 0.57 5.93 10.95
CA LEU A 148 1.87 6.17 11.57
C LEU A 148 2.00 5.38 12.86
N ARG A 149 3.21 4.87 13.14
CA ARG A 149 3.52 4.05 14.31
C ARG A 149 3.49 4.81 15.63
N ASP A 150 3.69 6.12 15.56
CA ASP A 150 3.78 7.00 16.73
C ASP A 150 3.06 8.33 16.49
N ASN A 151 2.92 9.11 17.54
CA ASN A 151 2.27 10.42 17.53
C ASN A 151 3.25 11.61 17.45
N LYS A 152 4.52 11.37 17.08
CA LYS A 152 5.53 12.43 16.95
C LYS A 152 5.50 13.09 15.57
N HIS A 153 5.00 12.38 14.57
CA HIS A 153 4.99 12.79 13.16
C HIS A 153 3.60 13.30 12.77
N GLN A 154 3.23 14.51 13.22
CA GLN A 154 1.87 15.05 13.05
C GLN A 154 1.76 16.19 12.03
N ASP A 155 2.86 16.58 11.37
CA ASP A 155 2.84 17.63 10.36
C ASP A 155 2.49 17.05 8.97
N PRO A 156 1.29 17.33 8.41
CA PRO A 156 0.90 16.84 7.10
C PRO A 156 1.73 17.44 5.96
N ASN A 157 2.44 18.54 6.19
CA ASN A 157 3.33 19.12 5.17
C ASN A 157 4.56 18.24 4.90
N MET A 158 4.89 17.35 5.83
CA MET A 158 5.96 16.37 5.67
C MET A 158 5.55 15.14 4.85
N ILE A 159 4.32 15.09 4.35
CA ILE A 159 3.89 14.10 3.35
C ILE A 159 4.16 14.66 1.96
N HIS A 160 4.60 13.79 1.06
CA HIS A 160 4.87 14.12 -0.34
C HIS A 160 3.68 14.85 -0.99
N ASN A 161 3.95 15.80 -1.87
CA ASN A 161 2.89 16.52 -2.56
C ASN A 161 2.32 15.65 -3.69
N ILE A 162 1.06 15.24 -3.54
CA ILE A 162 0.35 14.41 -4.51
C ILE A 162 -0.80 15.22 -5.09
N GLU A 163 -0.89 15.26 -6.39
CA GLU A 163 -1.96 15.96 -7.09
C GLU A 163 -3.33 15.42 -6.64
N HIS A 164 -4.28 16.30 -6.38
CA HIS A 164 -5.61 15.99 -5.83
C HIS A 164 -5.66 15.44 -4.40
N LEU A 165 -4.54 15.36 -3.70
CA LEU A 165 -4.47 15.08 -2.27
C LEU A 165 -4.31 16.39 -1.50
N THR A 166 -5.44 16.99 -1.09
CA THR A 166 -5.45 18.29 -0.43
C THR A 166 -4.98 18.17 1.01
N LYS A 167 -3.93 18.90 1.38
CA LYS A 167 -3.41 18.96 2.76
C LYS A 167 -4.21 19.91 3.66
N ASN A 168 -4.98 20.84 3.08
CA ASN A 168 -5.79 21.78 3.84
C ASN A 168 -6.90 21.06 4.60
N GLY A 169 -6.96 21.27 5.90
CA GLY A 169 -7.95 20.64 6.78
C GLY A 169 -7.65 19.19 7.16
N VAL A 170 -6.47 18.69 6.79
CA VAL A 170 -6.00 17.38 7.25
C VAL A 170 -5.60 17.48 8.72
N MET A 171 -6.17 16.60 9.54
CA MET A 171 -5.83 16.49 10.95
C MET A 171 -5.19 15.12 11.21
N PHE A 172 -4.20 15.11 12.11
CA PHE A 172 -3.72 13.88 12.69
C PHE A 172 -4.71 13.43 13.77
N LYS A 173 -5.16 12.18 13.70
CA LYS A 173 -6.00 11.58 14.73
C LYS A 173 -5.24 10.41 15.36
N ILE A 174 -5.09 10.47 16.71
CA ILE A 174 -4.50 9.39 17.49
C ILE A 174 -5.43 8.15 17.42
N HIS A 175 -4.87 6.95 17.34
CA HIS A 175 -5.63 5.71 17.39
C HIS A 175 -6.22 5.49 18.79
N GLY A 176 -7.46 5.01 18.84
CA GLY A 176 -8.14 4.77 20.12
C GLY A 176 -8.81 5.99 20.76
N ASP A 177 -8.54 7.20 20.31
CA ASP A 177 -9.28 8.42 20.72
C ASP A 177 -10.59 8.51 19.91
N SER A 178 -11.66 7.98 20.47
CA SER A 178 -13.03 8.02 19.89
C SER A 178 -13.90 8.93 20.70
#